data_3edd50ce9daa1538750c5bfbf413cb71
#
_entry.id   3edd50ce9daa1538750c5bfbf413cb71
#
_cell.length_a   1.000
_cell.length_b   1.000
_cell.length_c   1.000
_cell.angle_alpha   90.00
_cell.angle_beta   90.00
_cell.angle_gamma   90.00
#
_symmetry.space_group_name_H-M   'P 1'
#
loop_
_entity.id
_entity.type
_entity.pdbx_description
1 polymer ?
#
loop_
_entity_poly.entity_id
_entity_poly.type
_entity_poly.pdbx_seq_one_letter_code
_entity_poly.pdbx_strand_id
1 'polypeptide(L)'
;MNGWIVKTLGLLLITSLLLTGPGVAKASETSTFSDISGHKYEALIEQAAEDGWVNGCPDGRFWPDRPITRLEYAKMMLAALNIVPGSQRAKEVLQSTEVPKEVLSLADDGWASKEGWVELGFASGLVVLGDYGSYLVLPHDEGISRYESTIFAVRMLGRFEESLTMVVEEPPFDDLVPDMQVDNFGVIEIAVENGLISGYTETKFYPAESFTRGEAVATVSRVLTLLGRN
;
A
#
# COMPACT_ATOMS: atom_id res chain seq x y z
N MET A 1 -49.46 12.17 -62.37
CA MET A 1 -50.57 12.66 -61.57
C MET A 1 -50.84 11.58 -60.52
N ASN A 2 -50.42 11.78 -59.49
CA ASN A 2 -50.39 11.61 -58.06
C ASN A 2 -51.42 10.65 -57.46
N GLY A 3 -50.99 9.47 -57.04
CA GLY A 3 -51.73 8.57 -56.19
C GLY A 3 -51.04 8.37 -54.85
N TRP A 4 -51.64 8.90 -53.78
CA TRP A 4 -51.23 8.69 -52.39
C TRP A 4 -51.68 7.34 -51.89
N ILE A 5 -50.74 6.50 -51.46
CA ILE A 5 -51.02 5.25 -50.75
C ILE A 5 -50.72 5.48 -49.27
N VAL A 6 -51.76 5.50 -48.48
CA VAL A 6 -51.70 5.52 -47.00
C VAL A 6 -51.46 4.08 -46.56
N LYS A 7 -50.31 3.79 -45.96
CA LYS A 7 -50.03 2.56 -45.27
C LYS A 7 -50.37 2.70 -43.77
N THR A 8 -51.38 2.04 -43.34
CA THR A 8 -51.77 1.86 -41.94
C THR A 8 -50.69 1.10 -41.18
N LEU A 9 -50.11 1.74 -40.14
CA LEU A 9 -49.19 1.11 -39.20
C LEU A 9 -50.00 0.27 -38.22
N GLY A 10 -49.85 -1.02 -38.24
CA GLY A 10 -50.35 -1.93 -37.22
C GLY A 10 -49.54 -1.80 -35.93
N LEU A 11 -50.22 -1.44 -34.84
CA LEU A 11 -49.68 -1.38 -33.49
C LEU A 11 -49.52 -2.78 -32.92
N LEU A 12 -48.30 -3.32 -32.90
CA LEU A 12 -47.97 -4.55 -32.24
C LEU A 12 -47.68 -4.24 -30.75
N LEU A 13 -48.68 -4.58 -29.89
CA LEU A 13 -48.50 -4.64 -28.46
C LEU A 13 -47.56 -5.78 -28.09
N ILE A 14 -46.30 -5.46 -27.80
CA ILE A 14 -45.36 -6.38 -27.19
C ILE A 14 -45.61 -6.35 -25.67
N THR A 15 -46.32 -7.32 -25.15
CA THR A 15 -46.42 -7.61 -23.72
C THR A 15 -45.06 -8.15 -23.26
N SER A 16 -44.26 -7.31 -22.59
CA SER A 16 -43.06 -7.75 -21.92
C SER A 16 -43.41 -8.58 -20.70
N LEU A 17 -43.25 -9.89 -20.86
CA LEU A 17 -43.32 -10.84 -19.76
C LEU A 17 -42.04 -10.67 -18.92
N LEU A 18 -42.14 -10.01 -17.76
CA LEU A 18 -41.12 -9.96 -16.73
C LEU A 18 -40.90 -11.37 -16.17
N LEU A 19 -40.00 -12.14 -16.74
CA LEU A 19 -39.43 -13.31 -16.11
C LEU A 19 -38.54 -12.84 -14.95
N THR A 20 -39.10 -12.81 -13.73
CA THR A 20 -38.31 -12.82 -12.51
C THR A 20 -37.68 -14.20 -12.40
N GLY A 21 -36.54 -14.38 -13.04
CA GLY A 21 -35.69 -15.56 -12.78
C GLY A 21 -35.25 -15.57 -11.31
N PRO A 22 -35.06 -16.75 -10.69
CA PRO A 22 -34.48 -16.83 -9.36
C PRO A 22 -33.17 -16.09 -9.37
N GLY A 23 -32.98 -15.18 -8.40
CA GLY A 23 -31.74 -14.43 -8.26
C GLY A 23 -30.58 -15.41 -8.29
N VAL A 24 -29.68 -15.20 -9.25
CA VAL A 24 -28.39 -15.90 -9.29
C VAL A 24 -27.72 -15.51 -7.97
N ALA A 25 -27.71 -16.42 -7.00
CA ALA A 25 -26.88 -16.30 -5.84
C ALA A 25 -25.46 -16.09 -6.38
N LYS A 26 -24.87 -14.92 -6.11
CA LYS A 26 -23.47 -14.63 -6.43
C LYS A 26 -22.69 -15.78 -5.79
N ALA A 27 -22.08 -16.62 -6.63
CA ALA A 27 -21.21 -17.67 -6.13
C ALA A 27 -20.24 -16.95 -5.18
N SER A 28 -20.10 -17.43 -3.97
CA SER A 28 -19.07 -17.00 -3.05
C SER A 28 -17.75 -17.24 -3.77
N GLU A 29 -17.18 -16.17 -4.33
CA GLU A 29 -15.83 -16.22 -4.87
C GLU A 29 -14.97 -16.68 -3.69
N THR A 30 -14.30 -17.81 -3.83
CA THR A 30 -13.38 -18.30 -2.81
C THR A 30 -12.29 -17.27 -2.72
N SER A 31 -12.19 -16.62 -1.56
CA SER A 31 -11.14 -15.63 -1.27
C SER A 31 -9.78 -16.19 -1.63
N THR A 32 -8.92 -15.35 -2.21
CA THR A 32 -7.54 -15.70 -2.61
C THR A 32 -6.74 -16.28 -1.45
N PHE A 33 -7.02 -15.82 -0.22
CA PHE A 33 -6.39 -16.31 1.01
C PHE A 33 -7.45 -16.78 2.00
N SER A 34 -7.14 -17.86 2.73
CA SER A 34 -8.11 -18.54 3.59
C SER A 34 -8.50 -17.79 4.86
N ASP A 35 -7.78 -16.72 5.22
CA ASP A 35 -7.89 -15.99 6.49
C ASP A 35 -8.32 -14.53 6.36
N ILE A 36 -8.74 -14.08 5.17
CA ILE A 36 -9.15 -12.69 4.96
C ILE A 36 -10.67 -12.50 4.85
N SER A 37 -11.45 -13.59 4.77
CA SER A 37 -12.90 -13.52 4.61
C SER A 37 -13.57 -12.79 5.79
N GLY A 38 -14.31 -11.71 5.49
CA GLY A 38 -14.92 -10.83 6.48
C GLY A 38 -13.94 -9.84 7.15
N HIS A 39 -12.67 -9.86 6.80
CA HIS A 39 -11.70 -8.90 7.32
C HIS A 39 -11.92 -7.51 6.72
N LYS A 40 -11.73 -6.45 7.52
CA LYS A 40 -11.95 -5.05 7.07
C LYS A 40 -11.16 -4.63 5.83
N TYR A 41 -10.06 -5.32 5.52
CA TYR A 41 -9.21 -5.08 4.34
C TYR A 41 -9.31 -6.18 3.27
N GLU A 42 -10.28 -7.10 3.36
CA GLU A 42 -10.46 -8.23 2.43
C GLU A 42 -10.38 -7.77 0.96
N ALA A 43 -11.25 -6.84 0.55
CA ALA A 43 -11.30 -6.37 -0.82
C ALA A 43 -9.98 -5.72 -1.30
N LEU A 44 -9.28 -4.98 -0.43
CA LEU A 44 -8.00 -4.37 -0.76
C LEU A 44 -6.89 -5.41 -0.90
N ILE A 45 -6.91 -6.45 -0.07
CA ILE A 45 -5.93 -7.54 -0.12
C ILE A 45 -6.15 -8.38 -1.38
N GLU A 46 -7.39 -8.67 -1.74
CA GLU A 46 -7.72 -9.37 -2.99
C GLU A 46 -7.26 -8.58 -4.21
N GLN A 47 -7.59 -7.29 -4.27
CA GLN A 47 -7.14 -6.43 -5.37
C GLN A 47 -5.61 -6.38 -5.46
N ALA A 48 -4.92 -6.23 -4.34
CA ALA A 48 -3.46 -6.20 -4.29
C ALA A 48 -2.81 -7.51 -4.76
N ALA A 49 -3.48 -8.65 -4.51
CA ALA A 49 -3.04 -9.95 -4.99
C ALA A 49 -3.29 -10.12 -6.49
N GLU A 50 -4.44 -9.68 -7.00
CA GLU A 50 -4.76 -9.65 -8.42
C GLU A 50 -3.77 -8.76 -9.21
N ASP A 51 -3.42 -7.60 -8.66
CA ASP A 51 -2.44 -6.67 -9.22
C ASP A 51 -0.99 -7.19 -9.08
N GLY A 52 -0.79 -8.26 -8.31
CA GLY A 52 0.49 -8.98 -8.20
C GLY A 52 1.54 -8.31 -7.32
N TRP A 53 1.18 -7.32 -6.50
CA TRP A 53 2.15 -6.67 -5.60
C TRP A 53 2.12 -7.18 -4.16
N VAL A 54 1.17 -8.08 -3.82
CA VAL A 54 1.22 -8.87 -2.58
C VAL A 54 1.11 -10.36 -2.88
N ASN A 55 1.72 -11.16 -2.01
CA ASN A 55 1.62 -12.60 -2.01
C ASN A 55 1.25 -13.08 -0.61
N GLY A 56 0.52 -14.20 -0.53
CA GLY A 56 0.28 -14.90 0.71
C GLY A 56 1.50 -15.66 1.20
N CYS A 57 1.34 -16.30 2.35
CA CYS A 57 2.31 -17.23 2.89
C CYS A 57 2.17 -18.63 2.29
N PRO A 58 3.19 -19.51 2.39
CA PRO A 58 3.13 -20.88 1.85
C PRO A 58 1.99 -21.74 2.41
N ASP A 59 1.39 -21.35 3.54
CA ASP A 59 0.24 -22.01 4.15
C ASP A 59 -1.12 -21.57 3.55
N GLY A 60 -1.13 -20.72 2.51
CA GLY A 60 -2.32 -20.21 1.85
C GLY A 60 -3.02 -19.08 2.61
N ARG A 61 -2.36 -18.46 3.59
CA ARG A 61 -2.86 -17.34 4.36
C ARG A 61 -2.17 -16.04 3.99
N PHE A 62 -2.84 -14.91 4.28
CA PHE A 62 -2.27 -13.58 4.18
C PHE A 62 -1.73 -13.05 5.51
N TRP A 63 -2.36 -13.42 6.61
CA TRP A 63 -2.07 -12.95 7.97
C TRP A 63 -2.26 -11.43 8.11
N PRO A 64 -3.48 -10.89 7.88
CA PRO A 64 -3.72 -9.45 7.83
C PRO A 64 -3.43 -8.71 9.14
N ASP A 65 -3.64 -9.37 10.29
CA ASP A 65 -3.42 -8.78 11.62
C ASP A 65 -1.98 -9.00 12.16
N ARG A 66 -1.13 -9.73 11.43
CA ARG A 66 0.26 -9.91 11.82
C ARG A 66 1.04 -8.60 11.65
N PRO A 67 1.88 -8.20 12.62
CA PRO A 67 2.83 -7.11 12.40
C PRO A 67 3.65 -7.33 11.14
N ILE A 68 3.83 -6.27 10.35
CA ILE A 68 4.70 -6.28 9.16
C ILE A 68 6.09 -5.76 9.53
N THR A 69 7.14 -6.40 9.01
CA THR A 69 8.50 -5.90 9.23
C THR A 69 8.83 -4.75 8.27
N ARG A 70 9.84 -3.94 8.60
CA ARG A 70 10.33 -2.85 7.73
C ARG A 70 10.62 -3.34 6.32
N LEU A 71 11.28 -4.47 6.26
CA LEU A 71 11.70 -5.07 4.99
C LEU A 71 10.53 -5.59 4.17
N GLU A 72 9.57 -6.26 4.80
CA GLU A 72 8.34 -6.71 4.13
C GLU A 72 7.54 -5.52 3.59
N TYR A 73 7.48 -4.42 4.37
CA TYR A 73 6.76 -3.23 3.96
C TYR A 73 7.44 -2.51 2.79
N ALA A 74 8.76 -2.34 2.84
CA ALA A 74 9.52 -1.79 1.71
C ALA A 74 9.35 -2.63 0.44
N LYS A 75 9.43 -3.96 0.56
CA LYS A 75 9.18 -4.89 -0.56
C LYS A 75 7.79 -4.74 -1.15
N MET A 76 6.78 -4.62 -0.29
CA MET A 76 5.39 -4.40 -0.71
C MET A 76 5.25 -3.09 -1.51
N MET A 77 5.82 -1.99 -1.01
CA MET A 77 5.81 -0.70 -1.69
C MET A 77 6.53 -0.73 -3.04
N LEU A 78 7.72 -1.33 -3.09
CA LEU A 78 8.49 -1.46 -4.32
C LEU A 78 7.73 -2.28 -5.36
N ALA A 79 7.13 -3.40 -4.96
CA ALA A 79 6.31 -4.24 -5.83
C ALA A 79 5.11 -3.46 -6.38
N ALA A 80 4.41 -2.71 -5.54
CA ALA A 80 3.29 -1.85 -5.92
C ALA A 80 3.69 -0.73 -6.91
N LEU A 81 4.93 -0.26 -6.84
CA LEU A 81 5.51 0.69 -7.80
C LEU A 81 6.05 0.03 -9.08
N ASN A 82 5.92 -1.30 -9.22
CA ASN A 82 6.53 -2.10 -10.27
C ASN A 82 8.07 -2.05 -10.29
N ILE A 83 8.69 -1.79 -9.13
CA ILE A 83 10.15 -1.83 -8.92
C ILE A 83 10.51 -3.20 -8.34
N VAL A 84 10.47 -4.22 -9.18
CA VAL A 84 10.74 -5.61 -8.79
C VAL A 84 12.12 -6.02 -9.31
N PRO A 85 12.95 -6.75 -8.54
CA PRO A 85 14.26 -7.20 -8.99
C PRO A 85 14.21 -7.83 -10.37
N GLY A 86 15.12 -7.38 -11.25
CA GLY A 86 15.18 -7.82 -12.66
C GLY A 86 14.21 -7.12 -13.62
N SER A 87 13.23 -6.36 -13.15
CA SER A 87 12.34 -5.58 -14.01
C SER A 87 13.08 -4.44 -14.72
N GLN A 88 12.50 -3.93 -15.82
CA GLN A 88 13.03 -2.75 -16.51
C GLN A 88 13.07 -1.52 -15.59
N ARG A 89 12.01 -1.33 -14.80
CA ARG A 89 11.91 -0.23 -13.84
C ARG A 89 12.99 -0.30 -12.76
N ALA A 90 13.29 -1.50 -12.24
CA ALA A 90 14.35 -1.70 -11.27
C ALA A 90 15.73 -1.33 -11.87
N LYS A 91 16.00 -1.69 -13.13
CA LYS A 91 17.24 -1.31 -13.82
C LYS A 91 17.39 0.20 -13.97
N GLU A 92 16.31 0.89 -14.32
CA GLU A 92 16.27 2.36 -14.43
C GLU A 92 16.58 3.03 -13.08
N VAL A 93 15.95 2.56 -11.99
CA VAL A 93 16.17 3.06 -10.64
C VAL A 93 17.64 2.88 -10.21
N LEU A 94 18.21 1.68 -10.40
CA LEU A 94 19.61 1.39 -10.06
C LEU A 94 20.61 2.16 -10.92
N GLN A 95 20.26 2.52 -12.15
CA GLN A 95 21.12 3.33 -13.02
C GLN A 95 21.10 4.82 -12.65
N SER A 96 20.02 5.29 -12.02
CA SER A 96 19.87 6.70 -11.64
C SER A 96 20.48 7.06 -10.29
N THR A 97 20.84 6.07 -9.47
CA THR A 97 21.33 6.29 -8.11
C THR A 97 22.49 5.36 -7.79
N GLU A 98 23.59 5.94 -7.31
CA GLU A 98 24.73 5.14 -6.81
C GLU A 98 24.37 4.60 -5.42
N VAL A 99 24.32 3.26 -5.30
CA VAL A 99 24.11 2.60 -4.01
C VAL A 99 25.45 2.48 -3.29
N PRO A 100 25.59 3.05 -2.08
CA PRO A 100 26.85 2.98 -1.34
C PRO A 100 27.29 1.54 -1.05
N LYS A 101 28.63 1.32 -1.09
CA LYS A 101 29.20 -0.01 -0.84
C LYS A 101 28.86 -0.54 0.55
N GLU A 102 28.70 0.34 1.50
CA GLU A 102 28.28 0.02 2.86
C GLU A 102 26.90 -0.65 2.88
N VAL A 103 25.96 -0.16 2.06
CA VAL A 103 24.63 -0.77 1.87
C VAL A 103 24.76 -2.16 1.27
N LEU A 104 25.61 -2.30 0.25
CA LEU A 104 25.84 -3.59 -0.42
C LEU A 104 26.54 -4.61 0.49
N SER A 105 27.45 -4.17 1.37
CA SER A 105 28.24 -5.07 2.23
C SER A 105 27.46 -5.63 3.42
N LEU A 106 26.45 -4.89 3.92
CA LEU A 106 25.63 -5.33 5.03
C LEU A 106 24.44 -6.19 4.55
N ALA A 107 24.17 -6.13 3.26
CA ALA A 107 23.14 -6.90 2.61
C ALA A 107 23.42 -8.42 2.56
N ASP A 108 24.54 -8.91 3.09
CA ASP A 108 25.04 -10.26 2.80
C ASP A 108 24.29 -11.42 3.50
N ASP A 109 23.50 -11.17 4.55
CA ASP A 109 22.90 -12.25 5.35
C ASP A 109 21.38 -12.39 5.28
N GLY A 110 20.67 -11.44 4.65
CA GLY A 110 19.20 -11.44 4.56
C GLY A 110 18.66 -11.95 3.21
N TRP A 111 17.48 -12.57 3.23
CA TRP A 111 16.79 -13.01 2.02
C TRP A 111 16.48 -11.86 1.04
N ALA A 112 16.16 -10.68 1.55
CA ALA A 112 15.81 -9.52 0.73
C ALA A 112 17.02 -8.93 0.00
N SER A 113 18.19 -9.05 0.58
CA SER A 113 19.43 -8.62 0.00
C SER A 113 19.86 -9.56 -1.13
N LYS A 114 19.75 -10.87 -0.92
CA LYS A 114 20.02 -11.86 -1.99
C LYS A 114 19.13 -11.70 -3.21
N GLU A 115 17.95 -11.12 -3.02
CA GLU A 115 17.01 -10.83 -4.11
C GLU A 115 17.16 -9.41 -4.69
N GLY A 116 18.01 -8.53 -4.11
CA GLY A 116 18.21 -7.16 -4.57
C GLY A 116 17.17 -6.14 -4.09
N TRP A 117 16.35 -6.48 -3.09
CA TRP A 117 15.32 -5.57 -2.58
C TRP A 117 15.87 -4.42 -1.75
N VAL A 118 16.97 -4.64 -1.02
CA VAL A 118 17.59 -3.61 -0.18
C VAL A 118 18.18 -2.51 -1.05
N GLU A 119 18.92 -2.90 -2.09
CA GLU A 119 19.50 -1.97 -3.06
C GLU A 119 18.43 -1.16 -3.77
N LEU A 120 17.32 -1.79 -4.15
CA LEU A 120 16.18 -1.11 -4.78
C LEU A 120 15.47 -0.17 -3.81
N GLY A 121 15.31 -0.56 -2.55
CA GLY A 121 14.76 0.29 -1.51
C GLY A 121 15.57 1.57 -1.34
N PHE A 122 16.89 1.44 -1.30
CA PHE A 122 17.81 2.59 -1.23
C PHE A 122 17.78 3.44 -2.50
N ALA A 123 17.96 2.82 -3.65
CA ALA A 123 18.00 3.52 -4.94
C ALA A 123 16.68 4.24 -5.26
N SER A 124 15.55 3.75 -4.75
CA SER A 124 14.23 4.39 -4.90
C SER A 124 13.94 5.51 -3.89
N GLY A 125 14.80 5.70 -2.87
CA GLY A 125 14.59 6.66 -1.79
C GLY A 125 13.57 6.23 -0.74
N LEU A 126 13.04 5.01 -0.79
CA LEU A 126 12.17 4.47 0.26
C LEU A 126 12.96 4.17 1.54
N VAL A 127 14.21 3.75 1.39
CA VAL A 127 15.16 3.50 2.47
C VAL A 127 16.28 4.54 2.39
N VAL A 128 16.69 5.12 3.50
CA VAL A 128 17.79 6.08 3.57
C VAL A 128 18.90 5.57 4.50
N LEU A 129 20.11 6.15 4.40
CA LEU A 129 21.24 5.74 5.24
C LEU A 129 20.97 5.79 6.74
N GLY A 130 20.13 6.74 7.20
CA GLY A 130 19.72 6.84 8.61
C GLY A 130 18.89 5.65 9.08
N ASP A 131 18.12 5.03 8.19
CA ASP A 131 17.31 3.83 8.51
C ASP A 131 18.16 2.56 8.50
N TYR A 132 19.34 2.63 7.90
CA TYR A 132 20.17 1.50 7.59
C TYR A 132 20.55 0.66 8.81
N GLY A 133 20.91 1.31 9.92
CA GLY A 133 21.16 0.62 11.18
C GLY A 133 19.94 -0.15 11.68
N SER A 134 18.75 0.38 11.48
CA SER A 134 17.48 -0.27 11.86
C SER A 134 17.12 -1.42 10.92
N TYR A 135 17.44 -1.31 9.63
CA TYR A 135 17.11 -2.32 8.62
C TYR A 135 17.91 -3.61 8.76
N LEU A 136 19.14 -3.51 9.24
CA LEU A 136 20.11 -4.59 9.16
C LEU A 136 20.45 -5.20 10.50
N VAL A 137 20.14 -4.51 11.58
CA VAL A 137 20.48 -4.94 12.96
C VAL A 137 19.27 -5.51 13.67
N LEU A 138 18.04 -5.15 13.25
CA LEU A 138 16.83 -5.68 13.90
C LEU A 138 16.48 -7.06 13.34
N PRO A 139 16.02 -7.98 14.19
CA PRO A 139 15.51 -9.28 13.77
C PRO A 139 14.47 -9.11 12.66
N HIS A 140 14.48 -10.00 11.68
CA HIS A 140 13.57 -9.96 10.53
C HIS A 140 12.09 -10.04 10.93
N ASP A 141 11.80 -10.47 12.14
CA ASP A 141 10.50 -10.65 12.76
C ASP A 141 10.03 -9.46 13.59
N GLU A 142 10.85 -8.41 13.79
CA GLU A 142 10.38 -7.19 14.41
C GLU A 142 9.48 -6.37 13.49
N GLY A 143 8.29 -6.07 14.02
CA GLY A 143 7.30 -5.23 13.35
C GLY A 143 7.73 -3.77 13.26
N ILE A 144 7.36 -3.11 12.18
CA ILE A 144 7.50 -1.66 12.02
C ILE A 144 6.44 -0.95 12.90
N SER A 145 6.81 0.18 13.48
CA SER A 145 5.85 1.02 14.21
C SER A 145 4.94 1.79 13.26
N ARG A 146 3.83 2.27 13.80
CA ARG A 146 2.88 3.12 13.08
C ARG A 146 3.52 4.42 12.61
N TYR A 147 4.37 5.04 13.42
CA TYR A 147 5.12 6.22 13.01
C TYR A 147 6.11 5.93 11.88
N GLU A 148 6.90 4.87 12.00
CA GLU A 148 7.83 4.48 10.94
C GLU A 148 7.10 4.14 9.64
N SER A 149 5.96 3.43 9.72
CA SER A 149 5.15 3.13 8.52
C SER A 149 4.64 4.39 7.82
N THR A 150 4.36 5.45 8.60
CA THR A 150 3.96 6.76 8.07
C THR A 150 5.10 7.44 7.30
N ILE A 151 6.33 7.38 7.83
CA ILE A 151 7.53 7.89 7.13
C ILE A 151 7.66 7.21 5.75
N PHE A 152 7.53 5.87 5.70
CA PHE A 152 7.61 5.13 4.45
C PHE A 152 6.50 5.52 3.46
N ALA A 153 5.27 5.69 3.94
CA ALA A 153 4.15 6.08 3.09
C ALA A 153 4.36 7.48 2.48
N VAL A 154 4.86 8.44 3.26
CA VAL A 154 5.15 9.81 2.80
C VAL A 154 6.35 9.83 1.86
N ARG A 155 7.37 8.98 2.07
CA ARG A 155 8.46 8.77 1.11
C ARG A 155 7.95 8.18 -0.22
N MET A 156 7.09 7.17 -0.16
CA MET A 156 6.49 6.58 -1.36
C MET A 156 5.65 7.60 -2.14
N LEU A 157 4.97 8.51 -1.44
CA LEU A 157 4.24 9.64 -2.04
C LEU A 157 5.17 10.70 -2.66
N GLY A 158 6.46 10.70 -2.31
CA GLY A 158 7.46 11.68 -2.78
C GLY A 158 7.41 13.02 -2.04
N ARG A 159 6.79 13.09 -0.85
CA ARG A 159 6.63 14.32 -0.07
C ARG A 159 7.45 14.38 1.21
N PHE A 160 8.41 13.48 1.40
CA PHE A 160 9.19 13.43 2.64
C PHE A 160 10.04 14.69 2.87
N GLU A 161 10.69 15.22 1.82
CA GLU A 161 11.48 16.46 1.94
C GLU A 161 10.63 17.67 2.37
N GLU A 162 9.38 17.71 1.95
CA GLU A 162 8.42 18.73 2.39
C GLU A 162 8.19 18.65 3.90
N SER A 163 8.04 17.45 4.44
CA SER A 163 7.81 17.23 5.87
C SER A 163 8.93 17.77 6.76
N LEU A 164 10.18 17.75 6.25
CA LEU A 164 11.35 18.25 7.00
C LEU A 164 11.37 19.77 7.19
N THR A 165 10.61 20.48 6.36
CA THR A 165 10.54 21.96 6.39
C THR A 165 9.22 22.47 6.96
N MET A 166 8.27 21.58 7.26
CA MET A 166 6.98 21.97 7.86
C MET A 166 7.15 22.39 9.31
N VAL A 167 6.49 23.50 9.66
CA VAL A 167 6.33 23.95 11.04
C VAL A 167 4.92 23.53 11.48
N VAL A 168 4.83 22.52 12.32
CA VAL A 168 3.57 22.04 12.89
C VAL A 168 3.44 22.64 14.30
N GLU A 169 2.65 23.69 14.43
CA GLU A 169 2.46 24.39 15.72
C GLU A 169 1.59 23.55 16.68
N GLU A 170 0.54 22.93 16.15
CA GLU A 170 -0.38 22.06 16.89
C GLU A 170 -0.44 20.71 16.19
N PRO A 171 0.18 19.65 16.75
CA PRO A 171 0.08 18.30 16.19
C PRO A 171 -1.36 17.81 16.12
N PRO A 172 -1.73 17.02 15.08
CA PRO A 172 -3.12 16.60 14.87
C PRO A 172 -3.65 15.61 15.92
N PHE A 173 -2.80 15.13 16.83
CA PHE A 173 -3.18 14.19 17.89
C PHE A 173 -2.51 14.54 19.22
N ASP A 174 -3.23 14.35 20.34
CA ASP A 174 -2.82 14.72 21.70
C ASP A 174 -1.62 13.93 22.25
N ASP A 175 -1.31 12.77 21.68
CA ASP A 175 -0.19 11.90 22.08
C ASP A 175 1.08 12.11 21.26
N LEU A 176 1.06 13.08 20.35
CA LEU A 176 2.24 13.48 19.60
C LEU A 176 3.01 14.54 20.40
N VAL A 177 3.99 14.08 21.14
CA VAL A 177 4.90 14.94 21.89
C VAL A 177 6.31 14.83 21.29
N PRO A 178 7.08 15.93 21.27
CA PRO A 178 8.47 15.88 20.82
C PRO A 178 9.29 14.98 21.76
N ASP A 179 9.54 13.77 21.32
CA ASP A 179 10.40 12.83 22.02
C ASP A 179 11.23 12.02 21.00
N MET A 180 11.99 11.02 21.49
CA MET A 180 12.81 10.18 20.62
C MET A 180 12.00 9.24 19.71
N GLN A 181 10.69 9.13 19.89
CA GLN A 181 9.82 8.26 19.09
C GLN A 181 9.19 8.99 17.91
N VAL A 182 8.95 10.30 18.04
CA VAL A 182 8.38 11.15 16.98
C VAL A 182 9.24 12.41 16.85
N ASP A 183 10.09 12.43 15.85
CA ASP A 183 11.01 13.52 15.56
C ASP A 183 10.55 14.43 14.40
N ASN A 184 9.52 14.00 13.65
CA ASN A 184 9.00 14.74 12.51
C ASN A 184 7.47 14.72 12.46
N PHE A 185 6.81 15.72 13.01
CA PHE A 185 5.36 15.88 12.96
C PHE A 185 4.84 16.19 11.56
N GLY A 186 5.64 16.80 10.70
CA GLY A 186 5.27 17.08 9.31
C GLY A 186 4.94 15.83 8.51
N VAL A 187 5.58 14.69 8.82
CA VAL A 187 5.25 13.40 8.21
C VAL A 187 3.82 12.98 8.55
N ILE A 188 3.42 13.14 9.82
CA ILE A 188 2.08 12.76 10.27
C ILE A 188 1.04 13.71 9.66
N GLU A 189 1.33 15.01 9.63
CA GLU A 189 0.47 16.03 9.01
C GLU A 189 0.19 15.69 7.55
N ILE A 190 1.25 15.49 6.75
CA ILE A 190 1.13 15.11 5.33
C ILE A 190 0.31 13.82 5.17
N ALA A 191 0.54 12.83 6.01
CA ALA A 191 -0.16 11.55 5.90
C ALA A 191 -1.65 11.67 6.23
N VAL A 192 -2.01 12.46 7.23
CA VAL A 192 -3.40 12.70 7.63
C VAL A 192 -4.13 13.54 6.59
N GLU A 193 -3.56 14.67 6.15
CA GLU A 193 -4.12 15.53 5.12
C GLU A 193 -4.44 14.80 3.82
N ASN A 194 -3.58 13.84 3.45
CA ASN A 194 -3.75 13.04 2.24
C ASN A 194 -4.56 11.74 2.48
N GLY A 195 -5.10 11.53 3.68
CA GLY A 195 -5.88 10.35 4.02
C GLY A 195 -5.10 9.03 3.94
N LEU A 196 -3.75 9.08 3.98
CA LEU A 196 -2.91 7.88 3.97
C LEU A 196 -3.09 7.08 5.26
N ILE A 197 -3.18 7.80 6.36
CA ILE A 197 -3.35 7.25 7.69
C ILE A 197 -4.33 8.13 8.47
N SER A 198 -5.04 7.55 9.43
CA SER A 198 -5.92 8.27 10.35
C SER A 198 -5.47 8.05 11.78
N GLY A 199 -5.97 8.78 12.74
CA GLY A 199 -5.79 8.44 14.15
C GLY A 199 -6.32 7.03 14.47
N TYR A 200 -5.79 6.44 15.50
CA TYR A 200 -6.34 5.22 16.07
C TYR A 200 -7.70 5.50 16.74
N THR A 201 -7.78 6.68 17.34
CA THR A 201 -9.01 7.35 17.76
C THR A 201 -9.06 8.76 17.16
N GLU A 202 -10.10 9.53 17.45
CA GLU A 202 -10.20 10.93 17.00
C GLU A 202 -9.04 11.81 17.52
N THR A 203 -8.48 11.50 18.70
CA THR A 203 -7.46 12.31 19.34
C THR A 203 -6.11 11.61 19.57
N LYS A 204 -5.98 10.32 19.21
CA LYS A 204 -4.78 9.52 19.47
C LYS A 204 -4.24 8.85 18.21
N PHE A 205 -2.94 8.96 18.02
CA PHE A 205 -2.21 8.34 16.93
C PHE A 205 -1.57 7.01 17.30
N TYR A 206 -1.04 6.89 18.50
CA TYR A 206 -0.26 5.75 19.01
C TYR A 206 0.96 5.44 18.13
N PRO A 207 1.98 6.32 18.11
CA PRO A 207 3.12 6.22 17.19
C PRO A 207 3.94 4.93 17.33
N ALA A 208 4.00 4.36 18.53
CA ALA A 208 4.76 3.15 18.84
C ALA A 208 3.99 1.84 18.59
N GLU A 209 2.68 1.91 18.30
CA GLU A 209 1.91 0.70 18.02
C GLU A 209 2.42 -0.03 16.78
N SER A 210 2.32 -1.36 16.80
CA SER A 210 2.70 -2.22 15.68
C SER A 210 1.79 -1.98 14.49
N PHE A 211 2.39 -1.89 13.30
CA PHE A 211 1.66 -1.76 12.05
C PHE A 211 1.44 -3.13 11.39
N THR A 212 0.21 -3.43 11.00
CA THR A 212 -0.15 -4.75 10.49
C THR A 212 -0.02 -4.87 8.97
N ARG A 213 0.04 -6.11 8.46
CA ARG A 213 0.08 -6.37 7.02
C ARG A 213 -1.18 -5.87 6.30
N GLY A 214 -2.34 -5.97 6.92
CA GLY A 214 -3.59 -5.43 6.38
C GLY A 214 -3.59 -3.90 6.30
N GLU A 215 -3.08 -3.23 7.34
CA GLU A 215 -2.90 -1.77 7.33
C GLU A 215 -1.89 -1.32 6.28
N ALA A 216 -0.84 -2.10 6.08
CA ALA A 216 0.17 -1.87 5.05
C ALA A 216 -0.45 -1.88 3.63
N VAL A 217 -1.27 -2.90 3.31
CA VAL A 217 -2.01 -2.95 2.04
C VAL A 217 -2.90 -1.73 1.87
N ALA A 218 -3.68 -1.39 2.90
CA ALA A 218 -4.58 -0.24 2.83
C ALA A 218 -3.84 1.08 2.60
N THR A 219 -2.70 1.27 3.26
CA THR A 219 -1.89 2.49 3.11
C THR A 219 -1.23 2.55 1.73
N VAL A 220 -0.64 1.45 1.25
CA VAL A 220 -0.05 1.38 -0.11
C VAL A 220 -1.11 1.63 -1.18
N SER A 221 -2.31 1.04 -1.07
CA SER A 221 -3.42 1.28 -2.00
C SER A 221 -3.81 2.76 -2.07
N ARG A 222 -3.86 3.46 -0.92
CA ARG A 222 -4.14 4.90 -0.89
C ARG A 222 -3.03 5.73 -1.56
N VAL A 223 -1.77 5.38 -1.33
CA VAL A 223 -0.65 6.04 -2.03
C VAL A 223 -0.76 5.82 -3.54
N LEU A 224 -1.04 4.60 -4.01
CA LEU A 224 -1.21 4.32 -5.43
C LEU A 224 -2.35 5.15 -6.04
N THR A 225 -3.47 5.28 -5.33
CA THR A 225 -4.60 6.13 -5.74
C THR A 225 -4.16 7.59 -5.92
N LEU A 226 -3.42 8.15 -4.96
CA LEU A 226 -2.90 9.52 -5.04
C LEU A 226 -1.89 9.70 -6.19
N LEU A 227 -1.13 8.65 -6.51
CA LEU A 227 -0.20 8.65 -7.65
C LEU A 227 -0.88 8.39 -9.01
N GLY A 228 -2.21 8.18 -9.03
CA GLY A 228 -2.97 7.85 -10.25
C GLY A 228 -2.62 6.49 -10.84
N ARG A 229 -2.32 5.51 -10.00
CA ARG A 229 -1.87 4.15 -10.37
C ARG A 229 -2.87 3.08 -9.91
N ASN A 230 -4.15 3.30 -10.13
CA ASN A 230 -5.21 2.31 -9.86
C ASN A 230 -5.44 1.42 -11.07
#